data_8d9b54cdf592f8306ef22640e2d92a88
#
_entry.id   8d9b54cdf592f8306ef22640e2d92a88
#
_cell.length_a   1.000
_cell.length_b   1.000
_cell.length_c   1.000
_cell.angle_alpha   90.00
_cell.angle_beta   90.00
_cell.angle_gamma   90.00
#
_symmetry.space_group_name_H-M   'P 1'
#
loop_
_entity.id
_entity.type
_entity.pdbx_description
1 polymer ?
#
loop_
_entity_poly.entity_id
_entity_poly.type
_entity_poly.pdbx_seq_one_letter_code
_entity_poly.pdbx_strand_id
1 'polypeptide(L)'
;MEQDDKFLFKEAVMAFDFKKEYKEFYMPKNTPAILTVPKANYIAVRGKGNPNEEGGAYQQAISVLYAVAYTLRMSYKTDHKIEGFFEYVVPPLEGFWWQENIHGVNYADKDSFNWISVIRLPDFVNQKDFEWAVETATKKEKVAPEKWKTVIRHPIKKL
;
A
#
# COMPACT_ATOMS: atom_id res chain seq x y z
N MET A 1 -12.78 -48.01 26.82
CA MET A 1 -13.51 -47.03 26.00
C MET A 1 -12.71 -45.76 26.03
N GLU A 2 -11.80 -45.66 25.08
CA GLU A 2 -10.86 -44.53 24.89
C GLU A 2 -11.59 -43.45 24.14
N GLN A 3 -11.71 -42.29 24.78
CA GLN A 3 -12.09 -41.07 24.12
C GLN A 3 -10.79 -40.36 23.73
N ASP A 4 -10.41 -40.49 22.47
CA ASP A 4 -9.33 -39.72 21.84
C ASP A 4 -9.75 -38.26 21.75
N ASP A 5 -9.30 -37.46 22.72
CA ASP A 5 -9.29 -36.02 22.66
C ASP A 5 -8.25 -35.57 21.62
N LYS A 6 -8.67 -35.50 20.34
CA LYS A 6 -7.92 -34.81 19.32
C LYS A 6 -8.02 -33.30 19.58
N PHE A 7 -7.20 -32.79 20.48
CA PHE A 7 -6.83 -31.38 20.51
C PHE A 7 -6.05 -31.07 19.24
N LEU A 8 -6.79 -30.77 18.18
CA LEU A 8 -6.24 -30.12 17.00
C LEU A 8 -5.81 -28.71 17.43
N PHE A 9 -4.54 -28.59 17.78
CA PHE A 9 -3.86 -27.29 17.76
C PHE A 9 -3.97 -26.75 16.33
N LYS A 10 -4.96 -25.89 16.12
CA LYS A 10 -5.02 -25.07 14.94
C LYS A 10 -3.85 -24.10 15.08
N GLU A 11 -2.71 -24.45 14.48
CA GLU A 11 -1.61 -23.50 14.36
C GLU A 11 -2.22 -22.21 13.79
N ALA A 12 -2.19 -21.17 14.58
CA ALA A 12 -2.62 -19.87 14.11
C ALA A 12 -1.62 -19.45 13.04
N VAL A 13 -2.00 -19.64 11.78
CA VAL A 13 -1.20 -19.17 10.64
C VAL A 13 -1.06 -17.66 10.81
N MET A 14 0.09 -17.24 11.29
CA MET A 14 0.37 -15.81 11.45
C MET A 14 0.40 -15.17 10.07
N ALA A 15 -0.35 -14.08 9.90
CA ALA A 15 -0.34 -13.32 8.67
C ALA A 15 1.08 -12.86 8.33
N PHE A 16 1.49 -13.00 7.07
CA PHE A 16 2.78 -12.54 6.59
C PHE A 16 2.92 -11.01 6.78
N ASP A 17 3.97 -10.58 7.45
CA ASP A 17 4.22 -9.16 7.76
C ASP A 17 5.45 -8.66 7.00
N PHE A 18 5.22 -7.92 5.91
CA PHE A 18 6.30 -7.37 5.07
C PHE A 18 7.29 -6.54 5.87
N LYS A 19 6.85 -5.82 6.88
CA LYS A 19 7.73 -5.00 7.73
C LYS A 19 8.68 -5.87 8.56
N LYS A 20 8.22 -7.03 9.00
CA LYS A 20 9.03 -7.96 9.78
C LYS A 20 9.96 -8.79 8.91
N GLU A 21 9.49 -9.21 7.73
CA GLU A 21 10.27 -10.04 6.80
C GLU A 21 11.37 -9.23 6.09
N TYR A 22 11.10 -7.97 5.77
CA TYR A 22 12.04 -7.08 5.07
C TYR A 22 12.48 -5.91 5.96
N LYS A 23 13.01 -6.25 7.15
CA LYS A 23 13.43 -5.26 8.16
C LYS A 23 14.42 -4.24 7.64
N GLU A 24 15.32 -4.65 6.75
CA GLU A 24 16.34 -3.79 6.14
C GLU A 24 15.70 -2.62 5.36
N PHE A 25 14.50 -2.78 4.82
CA PHE A 25 13.80 -1.74 4.07
C PHE A 25 12.83 -0.94 4.95
N TYR A 26 12.16 -1.59 5.89
CA TYR A 26 11.10 -0.97 6.68
C TYR A 26 11.51 -0.55 8.08
N MET A 27 12.63 -1.06 8.58
CA MET A 27 13.15 -0.77 9.93
C MET A 27 14.64 -0.44 9.85
N PRO A 28 15.04 0.64 9.16
CA PRO A 28 16.45 0.98 8.98
C PRO A 28 17.11 1.25 10.33
N LYS A 29 18.41 0.95 10.39
CA LYS A 29 19.25 1.32 11.54
C LYS A 29 19.49 2.83 11.57
N ASN A 30 19.96 3.35 12.71
CA ASN A 30 20.29 4.77 12.87
C ASN A 30 21.52 5.22 12.07
N THR A 31 22.22 4.30 11.42
CA THR A 31 23.36 4.60 10.55
C THR A 31 22.94 4.59 9.09
N PRO A 32 23.36 5.59 8.29
CA PRO A 32 23.10 5.58 6.84
C PRO A 32 23.63 4.32 6.18
N ALA A 33 22.86 3.75 5.25
CA ALA A 33 23.24 2.59 4.47
C ALA A 33 22.75 2.72 3.03
N ILE A 34 23.48 2.14 2.09
CA ILE A 34 23.04 1.99 0.70
C ILE A 34 22.46 0.58 0.56
N LEU A 35 21.20 0.50 0.15
CA LEU A 35 20.50 -0.77 -0.01
C LEU A 35 20.06 -0.93 -1.47
N THR A 36 20.12 -2.17 -1.96
CA THR A 36 19.50 -2.53 -3.24
C THR A 36 18.09 -3.03 -2.97
N VAL A 37 17.08 -2.21 -3.30
CA VAL A 37 15.68 -2.59 -3.16
C VAL A 37 15.29 -3.45 -4.36
N PRO A 38 14.80 -4.69 -4.16
CA PRO A 38 14.36 -5.54 -5.25
C PRO A 38 13.11 -4.98 -5.90
N LYS A 39 12.86 -5.41 -7.14
CA LYS A 39 11.62 -5.07 -7.85
C LYS A 39 10.42 -5.59 -7.07
N ALA A 40 9.43 -4.74 -6.85
CA ALA A 40 8.18 -5.10 -6.18
C ALA A 40 6.99 -4.38 -6.82
N ASN A 41 5.79 -4.87 -6.57
CA ASN A 41 4.55 -4.26 -7.02
C ASN A 41 4.06 -3.25 -5.98
N TYR A 42 3.56 -2.11 -6.44
CA TYR A 42 2.97 -1.08 -5.59
C TYR A 42 1.68 -0.56 -6.19
N ILE A 43 0.74 -0.20 -5.33
CA ILE A 43 -0.29 0.77 -5.68
C ILE A 43 0.24 2.15 -5.36
N ALA A 44 -0.08 3.14 -6.21
CA ALA A 44 0.44 4.49 -6.06
C ALA A 44 -0.61 5.54 -6.41
N VAL A 45 -0.60 6.64 -5.66
CA VAL A 45 -1.33 7.87 -6.02
C VAL A 45 -0.36 9.03 -6.02
N ARG A 46 -0.40 9.82 -7.08
CA ARG A 46 0.41 11.03 -7.23
C ARG A 46 -0.46 12.26 -7.05
N GLY A 47 0.07 13.26 -6.38
CA GLY A 47 -0.59 14.54 -6.23
C GLY A 47 0.36 15.67 -5.91
N LYS A 48 -0.25 16.83 -5.64
CA LYS A 48 0.43 18.06 -5.22
C LYS A 48 -0.40 18.76 -4.16
N GLY A 49 0.25 19.47 -3.26
CA GLY A 49 -0.38 20.29 -2.25
C GLY A 49 0.05 19.95 -0.83
N ASN A 50 -0.53 20.70 0.10
CA ASN A 50 -0.21 20.65 1.50
C ASN A 50 -0.70 19.32 2.14
N PRO A 51 0.21 18.50 2.71
CA PRO A 51 -0.19 17.24 3.34
C PRO A 51 -1.00 17.42 4.63
N ASN A 52 -0.94 18.61 5.23
CA ASN A 52 -1.64 18.92 6.49
C ASN A 52 -3.01 19.57 6.26
N GLU A 53 -3.41 19.80 5.00
CA GLU A 53 -4.72 20.33 4.68
C GLU A 53 -5.80 19.33 5.05
N GLU A 54 -6.73 19.73 5.93
CA GLU A 54 -7.83 18.88 6.35
C GLU A 54 -8.79 18.62 5.16
N GLY A 55 -9.07 17.34 4.88
CA GLY A 55 -9.83 16.94 3.71
C GLY A 55 -9.15 17.21 2.37
N GLY A 56 -7.89 17.64 2.38
CA GLY A 56 -7.10 17.97 1.20
C GLY A 56 -6.74 16.75 0.34
N ALA A 57 -6.11 17.04 -0.81
CA ALA A 57 -5.79 16.03 -1.83
C ALA A 57 -4.93 14.87 -1.27
N TYR A 58 -3.99 15.18 -0.38
CA TYR A 58 -3.13 14.16 0.23
C TYR A 58 -3.91 13.18 1.11
N GLN A 59 -4.78 13.68 1.99
CA GLN A 59 -5.60 12.82 2.85
C GLN A 59 -6.57 11.97 2.04
N GLN A 60 -7.15 12.54 0.98
CA GLN A 60 -8.03 11.78 0.06
C GLN A 60 -7.24 10.67 -0.64
N ALA A 61 -6.02 10.94 -1.09
CA ALA A 61 -5.15 9.95 -1.74
C ALA A 61 -4.81 8.78 -0.81
N ILE A 62 -4.49 9.07 0.46
CA ILE A 62 -4.22 8.04 1.48
C ILE A 62 -5.46 7.18 1.71
N SER A 63 -6.64 7.77 1.83
CA SER A 63 -7.89 7.04 2.01
C SER A 63 -8.15 6.07 0.86
N VAL A 64 -7.91 6.52 -0.37
CA VAL A 64 -8.02 5.70 -1.58
C VAL A 64 -7.03 4.54 -1.57
N LEU A 65 -5.76 4.80 -1.26
CA LEU A 65 -4.73 3.75 -1.20
C LEU A 65 -5.11 2.66 -0.22
N TYR A 66 -5.52 3.03 0.99
CA TYR A 66 -5.93 2.06 2.00
C TYR A 66 -7.22 1.34 1.63
N ALA A 67 -8.20 2.01 1.02
CA ALA A 67 -9.44 1.36 0.57
C ALA A 67 -9.15 0.23 -0.43
N VAL A 68 -8.26 0.46 -1.41
CA VAL A 68 -7.84 -0.56 -2.39
C VAL A 68 -7.01 -1.65 -1.72
N ALA A 69 -6.01 -1.29 -0.90
CA ALA A 69 -5.14 -2.24 -0.22
C ALA A 69 -5.93 -3.20 0.69
N TYR A 70 -6.87 -2.67 1.46
CA TYR A 70 -7.73 -3.49 2.31
C TYR A 70 -8.76 -4.29 1.53
N THR A 71 -9.26 -3.81 0.40
CA THR A 71 -10.14 -4.59 -0.48
C THR A 71 -9.40 -5.84 -1.00
N LEU A 72 -8.15 -5.70 -1.46
CA LEU A 72 -7.29 -6.81 -1.83
C LEU A 72 -7.03 -7.75 -0.65
N ARG A 73 -6.66 -7.20 0.51
CA ARG A 73 -6.38 -7.98 1.72
C ARG A 73 -7.58 -8.81 2.17
N MET A 74 -8.78 -8.29 1.99
CA MET A 74 -10.03 -8.92 2.43
C MET A 74 -10.73 -9.71 1.32
N SER A 75 -10.13 -9.88 0.15
CA SER A 75 -10.71 -10.62 -0.99
C SER A 75 -11.14 -12.04 -0.62
N TYR A 76 -10.41 -12.71 0.27
CA TYR A 76 -10.75 -14.07 0.72
C TYR A 76 -12.13 -14.20 1.39
N LYS A 77 -12.70 -13.07 1.84
CA LYS A 77 -14.06 -13.01 2.42
C LYS A 77 -15.14 -12.71 1.38
N THR A 78 -14.78 -12.54 0.12
CA THR A 78 -15.68 -12.23 -0.99
C THR A 78 -15.73 -13.38 -1.98
N ASP A 79 -16.55 -13.25 -3.01
CA ASP A 79 -16.60 -14.21 -4.12
C ASP A 79 -15.39 -14.09 -5.05
N HIS A 80 -14.68 -12.96 -5.02
CA HIS A 80 -13.44 -12.76 -5.78
C HIS A 80 -12.27 -13.43 -5.05
N LYS A 81 -11.84 -14.58 -5.56
CA LYS A 81 -10.70 -15.33 -5.02
C LYS A 81 -9.44 -15.01 -5.82
N ILE A 82 -8.41 -14.52 -5.15
CA ILE A 82 -7.12 -14.23 -5.77
C ILE A 82 -6.28 -15.50 -5.72
N GLU A 83 -5.77 -15.93 -6.87
CA GLU A 83 -4.89 -17.09 -6.97
C GLU A 83 -3.58 -16.86 -6.22
N GLY A 84 -3.14 -17.86 -5.46
CA GLY A 84 -1.92 -17.76 -4.66
C GLY A 84 -2.06 -16.89 -3.40
N PHE A 85 -3.27 -16.46 -3.05
CA PHE A 85 -3.51 -15.63 -1.87
C PHE A 85 -3.00 -16.30 -0.59
N PHE A 86 -2.29 -15.55 0.21
CA PHE A 86 -1.99 -15.85 1.61
C PHE A 86 -2.34 -14.65 2.50
N GLU A 87 -2.61 -14.91 3.77
CA GLU A 87 -2.89 -13.83 4.71
C GLU A 87 -1.65 -12.97 4.98
N TYR A 88 -1.81 -11.66 4.86
CA TYR A 88 -0.73 -10.70 5.08
C TYR A 88 -1.21 -9.46 5.82
N VAL A 89 -0.29 -8.78 6.46
CA VAL A 89 -0.51 -7.44 7.01
C VAL A 89 -0.31 -6.42 5.90
N VAL A 90 -1.25 -5.49 5.71
CA VAL A 90 -1.08 -4.42 4.72
C VAL A 90 0.21 -3.67 5.03
N PRO A 91 1.14 -3.58 4.06
CA PRO A 91 2.42 -2.92 4.28
C PRO A 91 2.28 -1.44 4.64
N PRO A 92 3.30 -0.86 5.27
CA PRO A 92 3.30 0.56 5.61
C PRO A 92 3.11 1.46 4.39
N LEU A 93 2.48 2.61 4.62
CA LEU A 93 2.46 3.71 3.64
C LEU A 93 3.88 4.25 3.49
N GLU A 94 4.31 4.39 2.24
CA GLU A 94 5.57 5.01 1.86
C GLU A 94 5.30 6.23 0.99
N GLY A 95 6.25 7.16 0.88
CA GLY A 95 6.05 8.36 0.08
C GLY A 95 7.33 8.94 -0.46
N PHE A 96 7.23 9.46 -1.68
CA PHE A 96 8.27 10.26 -2.33
C PHE A 96 7.79 11.71 -2.35
N TRP A 97 8.66 12.63 -1.91
CA TRP A 97 8.33 14.04 -1.73
C TRP A 97 9.38 14.90 -2.39
N TRP A 98 8.96 15.92 -3.12
CA TRP A 98 9.85 16.91 -3.72
C TRP A 98 9.13 18.22 -3.96
N GLN A 99 9.91 19.26 -4.14
CA GLN A 99 9.46 20.57 -4.58
C GLN A 99 10.25 20.94 -5.82
N GLU A 100 9.61 21.56 -6.81
CA GLU A 100 10.29 21.92 -8.05
C GLU A 100 11.17 23.18 -7.84
N ASN A 101 12.31 23.20 -8.52
CA ASN A 101 13.25 24.33 -8.50
C ASN A 101 13.82 24.70 -7.12
N ILE A 102 13.82 23.77 -6.18
CA ILE A 102 14.36 23.97 -4.84
C ILE A 102 15.40 22.87 -4.54
N HIS A 103 16.58 23.28 -4.06
CA HIS A 103 17.53 22.34 -3.48
C HIS A 103 17.17 22.12 -2.00
N GLY A 104 16.81 20.87 -1.66
CA GLY A 104 16.34 20.53 -0.32
C GLY A 104 14.82 20.67 -0.18
N VAL A 105 14.35 21.11 0.98
CA VAL A 105 12.93 21.20 1.31
C VAL A 105 12.61 22.56 1.95
N ASN A 106 11.64 23.27 1.40
CA ASN A 106 11.06 24.47 1.99
C ASN A 106 9.77 24.13 2.76
N TYR A 107 9.87 23.99 4.06
CA TYR A 107 8.74 23.68 4.92
C TYR A 107 7.74 24.86 5.10
N ALA A 108 8.11 26.07 4.72
CA ALA A 108 7.22 27.23 4.78
C ALA A 108 6.20 27.25 3.63
N ASP A 109 6.55 26.63 2.50
CA ASP A 109 5.68 26.52 1.31
C ASP A 109 5.20 25.08 1.14
N LYS A 110 4.24 24.67 1.95
CA LYS A 110 3.70 23.31 1.92
C LYS A 110 2.81 23.02 0.71
N ASP A 111 2.24 24.05 0.10
CA ASP A 111 1.35 23.91 -1.07
C ASP A 111 2.13 23.52 -2.33
N SER A 112 3.43 23.79 -2.37
CA SER A 112 4.30 23.42 -3.50
C SER A 112 4.80 21.96 -3.46
N PHE A 113 4.53 21.21 -2.40
CA PHE A 113 4.93 19.81 -2.33
C PHE A 113 4.28 18.98 -3.44
N ASN A 114 5.11 18.29 -4.20
CA ASN A 114 4.69 17.16 -5.02
C ASN A 114 4.93 15.88 -4.24
N TRP A 115 4.05 14.91 -4.40
CA TRP A 115 4.17 13.64 -3.70
C TRP A 115 3.65 12.47 -4.53
N ILE A 116 4.25 11.30 -4.29
CA ILE A 116 3.73 10.00 -4.70
C ILE A 116 3.65 9.16 -3.45
N SER A 117 2.44 8.79 -3.06
CA SER A 117 2.21 7.88 -1.94
C SER A 117 1.99 6.47 -2.46
N VAL A 118 2.63 5.49 -1.84
CA VAL A 118 2.61 4.10 -2.29
C VAL A 118 2.37 3.12 -1.14
N ILE A 119 1.73 2.00 -1.45
CA ILE A 119 1.66 0.82 -0.58
C ILE A 119 2.11 -0.38 -1.40
N ARG A 120 3.05 -1.16 -0.87
CA ARG A 120 3.49 -2.39 -1.51
C ARG A 120 2.35 -3.40 -1.60
N LEU A 121 2.28 -4.10 -2.72
CA LEU A 121 1.37 -5.23 -2.93
C LEU A 121 2.14 -6.55 -2.92
N PRO A 122 1.52 -7.64 -2.42
CA PRO A 122 2.04 -8.98 -2.62
C PRO A 122 2.15 -9.33 -4.11
N ASP A 123 3.12 -10.18 -4.45
CA ASP A 123 3.41 -10.53 -5.84
C ASP A 123 2.29 -11.34 -6.50
N PHE A 124 1.42 -11.98 -5.73
CA PHE A 124 0.26 -12.70 -6.27
C PHE A 124 -0.85 -11.79 -6.83
N VAL A 125 -0.84 -10.50 -6.49
CA VAL A 125 -1.84 -9.54 -7.01
C VAL A 125 -1.54 -9.23 -8.47
N ASN A 126 -2.41 -9.67 -9.37
CA ASN A 126 -2.33 -9.36 -10.78
C ASN A 126 -3.16 -8.14 -11.18
N GLN A 127 -3.11 -7.76 -12.45
CA GLN A 127 -3.81 -6.57 -12.95
C GLN A 127 -5.34 -6.67 -12.80
N LYS A 128 -5.93 -7.85 -13.02
CA LYS A 128 -7.38 -8.05 -12.90
C LYS A 128 -7.84 -7.92 -11.45
N ASP A 129 -7.06 -8.47 -10.51
CA ASP A 129 -7.36 -8.36 -9.10
C ASP A 129 -7.30 -6.91 -8.62
N PHE A 130 -6.31 -6.17 -9.13
CA PHE A 130 -6.18 -4.75 -8.86
C PHE A 130 -7.38 -3.94 -9.39
N GLU A 131 -7.77 -4.15 -10.65
CA GLU A 131 -8.92 -3.47 -11.26
C GLU A 131 -10.22 -3.78 -10.52
N TRP A 132 -10.43 -5.03 -10.15
CA TRP A 132 -11.55 -5.43 -9.29
C TRP A 132 -11.54 -4.71 -7.94
N ALA A 133 -10.40 -4.60 -7.30
CA ALA A 133 -10.29 -3.95 -6.01
C ALA A 133 -10.57 -2.44 -6.10
N VAL A 134 -10.09 -1.78 -7.15
CA VAL A 134 -10.39 -0.37 -7.43
C VAL A 134 -11.89 -0.17 -7.62
N GLU A 135 -12.51 -0.96 -8.47
CA GLU A 135 -13.97 -0.88 -8.73
C GLU A 135 -14.78 -1.11 -7.44
N THR A 136 -14.39 -2.11 -6.66
CA THR A 136 -15.07 -2.46 -5.41
C THR A 136 -14.91 -1.36 -4.35
N ALA A 137 -13.71 -0.81 -4.19
CA ALA A 137 -13.44 0.28 -3.27
C ALA A 137 -14.20 1.55 -3.67
N THR A 138 -14.23 1.88 -4.95
CA THR A 138 -14.99 3.04 -5.46
C THR A 138 -16.49 2.94 -5.14
N LYS A 139 -17.06 1.76 -5.31
CA LYS A 139 -18.49 1.53 -5.00
C LYS A 139 -18.79 1.69 -3.50
N LYS A 140 -17.88 1.24 -2.63
CA LYS A 140 -18.03 1.33 -1.17
C LYS A 140 -17.89 2.74 -0.64
N GLU A 141 -16.85 3.44 -1.07
CA GLU A 141 -16.49 4.77 -0.57
C GLU A 141 -17.35 5.89 -1.17
N LYS A 142 -18.22 5.61 -2.16
CA LYS A 142 -18.98 6.61 -2.93
C LYS A 142 -18.12 7.77 -3.44
N VAL A 143 -16.83 7.52 -3.67
CA VAL A 143 -15.90 8.52 -4.21
C VAL A 143 -16.02 8.52 -5.73
N ALA A 144 -16.26 9.69 -6.31
CA ALA A 144 -16.39 9.82 -7.75
C ALA A 144 -15.10 9.41 -8.48
N PRO A 145 -15.19 8.58 -9.56
CA PRO A 145 -14.03 8.09 -10.30
C PRO A 145 -13.08 9.18 -10.82
N GLU A 146 -13.59 10.36 -11.13
CA GLU A 146 -12.80 11.51 -11.59
C GLU A 146 -11.82 12.05 -10.55
N LYS A 147 -11.99 11.75 -9.27
CA LYS A 147 -11.03 12.06 -8.21
C LYS A 147 -9.85 11.08 -8.15
N TRP A 148 -9.95 9.97 -8.85
CA TRP A 148 -8.93 8.92 -8.93
C TRP A 148 -7.93 9.20 -10.05
N LYS A 149 -7.40 10.42 -10.11
CA LYS A 149 -6.40 10.79 -11.11
C LYS A 149 -5.12 9.99 -10.84
N THR A 150 -4.97 8.91 -11.58
CA THR A 150 -3.72 8.17 -11.75
C THR A 150 -3.35 7.22 -10.60
N VAL A 151 -3.98 6.05 -10.58
CA VAL A 151 -3.37 4.88 -9.93
C VAL A 151 -2.40 4.29 -10.93
N ILE A 152 -1.10 4.45 -10.71
CA ILE A 152 -0.07 3.94 -11.61
C ILE A 152 0.56 2.70 -10.98
N ARG A 153 0.41 1.55 -11.65
CA ARG A 153 1.21 0.38 -11.38
C ARG A 153 2.48 0.46 -12.23
N HIS A 154 3.55 1.02 -11.69
CA HIS A 154 4.86 0.94 -12.32
C HIS A 154 5.84 0.20 -11.41
N PRO A 155 6.61 -0.77 -11.95
CA PRO A 155 7.83 -1.16 -11.27
C PRO A 155 8.71 0.06 -11.17
N ILE A 156 9.18 0.39 -9.97
CA ILE A 156 10.15 1.47 -9.79
C ILE A 156 11.39 1.07 -10.57
N LYS A 157 11.68 1.77 -11.68
CA LYS A 157 12.95 1.60 -12.38
C LYS A 157 14.08 2.09 -11.46
N LYS A 158 15.20 1.35 -11.45
CA LYS A 158 16.47 1.87 -10.93
C LYS A 158 16.72 3.26 -11.53
N LEU A 159 16.94 4.24 -10.69
CA LEU A 159 17.63 5.47 -11.06
C LEU A 159 19.07 5.15 -11.35
#